data_5f3723e74cc9ee61407cb699c4e04264
#
_entry.id   5f3723e74cc9ee61407cb699c4e04264
#
_cell.length_a   1.000
_cell.length_b   1.000
_cell.length_c   1.000
_cell.angle_alpha   90.00
_cell.angle_beta   90.00
_cell.angle_gamma   90.00
#
_symmetry.space_group_name_H-M   'P 1'
#
loop_
_entity.id
_entity.type
_entity.pdbx_description
1 polymer ?
#
loop_
_entity_poly.entity_id
_entity_poly.type
_entity_poly.pdbx_seq_one_letter_code
_entity_poly.pdbx_strand_id
1 'polypeptide(L)'
;AVASYVERTGAALVSGTTGYTAEQLEQVKQLGKHAPVMWSGNYSIGVAALRHLVAQATRELPGFDVEICETHHNQKVDAPSGTRRGYCRRTRERLLRPIWTRGYVRQA
;
A
#
# COMPACT_ATOMS: atom_id res chain seq x y z
N ALA A 1 -14.48 11.45 13.92
CA ALA A 1 -15.51 10.53 14.46
C ALA A 1 -14.91 9.17 14.85
N VAL A 2 -14.28 8.40 13.93
CA VAL A 2 -13.75 7.06 14.25
C VAL A 2 -12.65 7.11 15.32
N ALA A 3 -11.68 8.02 15.20
CA ALA A 3 -10.58 8.15 16.15
C ALA A 3 -11.10 8.39 17.59
N SER A 4 -11.99 9.37 17.76
CA SER A 4 -12.58 9.67 19.07
C SER A 4 -13.39 8.50 19.65
N TYR A 5 -14.01 7.69 18.79
CA TYR A 5 -14.70 6.48 19.25
C TYR A 5 -13.72 5.44 19.78
N VAL A 6 -12.63 5.17 19.03
CA VAL A 6 -11.58 4.22 19.43
C VAL A 6 -10.92 4.64 20.74
N GLU A 7 -10.53 5.91 20.86
CA GLU A 7 -9.90 6.47 22.07
C GLU A 7 -10.78 6.32 23.31
N ARG A 8 -12.09 6.57 23.15
CA ARG A 8 -13.03 6.52 24.26
C ARG A 8 -13.43 5.11 24.67
N THR A 9 -13.48 4.17 23.72
CA THR A 9 -14.06 2.83 23.97
C THR A 9 -13.02 1.72 24.03
N GLY A 10 -11.80 1.94 23.52
CA GLY A 10 -10.80 0.90 23.36
C GLY A 10 -11.16 -0.12 22.26
N ALA A 11 -12.16 0.17 21.41
CA ALA A 11 -12.59 -0.73 20.36
C ALA A 11 -11.48 -0.94 19.32
N ALA A 12 -11.26 -2.19 18.89
CA ALA A 12 -10.30 -2.51 17.85
C ALA A 12 -10.69 -1.86 16.51
N LEU A 13 -9.69 -1.34 15.80
CA LEU A 13 -9.86 -0.71 14.48
C LEU A 13 -9.21 -1.55 13.39
N VAL A 14 -9.99 -1.93 12.37
CA VAL A 14 -9.48 -2.43 11.10
C VAL A 14 -9.85 -1.44 10.00
N SER A 15 -8.86 -0.87 9.33
CA SER A 15 -9.07 0.15 8.30
C SER A 15 -8.44 -0.26 6.97
N GLY A 16 -9.23 -0.25 5.90
CA GLY A 16 -8.81 -0.40 4.50
C GLY A 16 -8.77 0.92 3.73
N THR A 17 -8.95 2.04 4.42
CA THR A 17 -8.99 3.37 3.78
C THR A 17 -7.66 3.69 3.11
N THR A 18 -7.74 4.10 1.85
CA THR A 18 -6.61 4.57 1.05
C THR A 18 -6.64 6.10 0.93
N GLY A 19 -5.54 6.70 0.50
CA GLY A 19 -5.49 8.15 0.30
C GLY A 19 -5.28 8.99 1.57
N TYR A 20 -4.92 8.40 2.70
CA TYR A 20 -4.50 9.15 3.88
C TYR A 20 -3.30 10.05 3.58
N THR A 21 -3.30 11.28 4.10
CA THR A 21 -2.08 12.08 4.20
C THR A 21 -1.11 11.44 5.21
N ALA A 22 0.14 11.90 5.21
CA ALA A 22 1.13 11.41 6.19
C ALA A 22 0.67 11.66 7.64
N GLU A 23 0.09 12.83 7.89
CA GLU A 23 -0.42 13.24 9.21
C GLU A 23 -1.61 12.36 9.64
N GLN A 24 -2.54 12.09 8.72
CA GLN A 24 -3.69 11.22 8.98
C GLN A 24 -3.25 9.78 9.27
N LEU A 25 -2.27 9.28 8.52
CA LEU A 25 -1.73 7.94 8.76
C LEU A 25 -1.03 7.85 10.12
N GLU A 26 -0.32 8.90 10.51
CA GLU A 26 0.30 8.96 11.83
C GLU A 26 -0.77 8.99 12.94
N GLN A 27 -1.85 9.74 12.76
CA GLN A 27 -2.99 9.71 13.68
C GLN A 27 -3.57 8.30 13.84
N VAL A 28 -3.75 7.58 12.73
CA VAL A 28 -4.22 6.18 12.77
C VAL A 28 -3.26 5.29 13.58
N LYS A 29 -1.94 5.46 13.41
CA LYS A 29 -0.94 4.70 14.19
C LYS A 29 -0.99 5.05 15.67
N GLN A 30 -1.18 6.32 16.02
CA GLN A 30 -1.26 6.75 17.43
C GLN A 30 -2.46 6.13 18.16
N LEU A 31 -3.55 5.80 17.46
CA LEU A 31 -4.66 5.05 18.05
C LEU A 31 -4.23 3.69 18.62
N GLY A 32 -3.13 3.12 18.10
CA GLY A 32 -2.54 1.88 18.61
C GLY A 32 -2.09 1.94 20.08
N LYS A 33 -2.01 3.14 20.66
CA LYS A 33 -1.76 3.34 22.10
C LYS A 33 -3.01 3.10 22.96
N HIS A 34 -4.19 3.16 22.35
CA HIS A 34 -5.48 3.06 23.03
C HIS A 34 -6.23 1.76 22.72
N ALA A 35 -5.97 1.17 21.55
CA ALA A 35 -6.68 -0.03 21.07
C ALA A 35 -5.85 -0.81 20.04
N PRO A 36 -6.14 -2.10 19.79
CA PRO A 36 -5.57 -2.81 18.64
C PRO A 36 -5.96 -2.13 17.33
N VAL A 37 -4.97 -1.75 16.52
CA VAL A 37 -5.19 -1.10 15.22
C VAL A 37 -4.50 -1.86 14.12
N MET A 38 -5.24 -2.19 13.07
CA MET A 38 -4.71 -2.75 11.83
C MET A 38 -5.11 -1.87 10.65
N TRP A 39 -4.13 -1.40 9.91
CA TRP A 39 -4.35 -0.66 8.67
C TRP A 39 -3.57 -1.29 7.52
N SER A 40 -4.25 -1.47 6.39
CA SER A 40 -3.63 -1.88 5.14
C SER A 40 -4.39 -1.28 3.96
N GLY A 41 -3.68 -0.85 2.94
CA GLY A 41 -4.27 -0.39 1.68
C GLY A 41 -4.88 -1.53 0.83
N ASN A 42 -4.66 -2.79 1.22
CA ASN A 42 -5.25 -3.95 0.56
C ASN A 42 -5.17 -5.18 1.47
N TYR A 43 -6.30 -5.87 1.63
CA TYR A 43 -6.43 -7.09 2.43
C TYR A 43 -6.61 -8.37 1.59
N SER A 44 -6.47 -8.28 0.26
CA SER A 44 -6.54 -9.45 -0.61
C SER A 44 -5.35 -10.38 -0.39
N ILE A 45 -5.64 -11.65 -0.09
CA ILE A 45 -4.63 -12.71 0.02
C ILE A 45 -3.91 -12.89 -1.33
N GLY A 46 -4.64 -12.83 -2.45
CA GLY A 46 -4.06 -12.91 -3.78
C GLY A 46 -3.06 -11.78 -4.07
N VAL A 47 -3.38 -10.56 -3.67
CA VAL A 47 -2.45 -9.42 -3.77
C VAL A 47 -1.23 -9.62 -2.87
N ALA A 48 -1.40 -10.15 -1.67
CA ALA A 48 -0.30 -10.45 -0.77
C ALA A 48 0.64 -11.52 -1.36
N ALA A 49 0.08 -12.60 -1.90
CA ALA A 49 0.83 -13.65 -2.58
C ALA A 49 1.60 -13.11 -3.80
N LEU A 50 0.93 -12.35 -4.67
CA LEU A 50 1.57 -11.73 -5.84
C LEU A 50 2.72 -10.79 -5.44
N ARG A 51 2.54 -10.00 -4.39
CA ARG A 51 3.62 -9.15 -3.85
C ARG A 51 4.83 -9.95 -3.38
N HIS A 52 4.60 -11.13 -2.81
CA HIS A 52 5.68 -12.04 -2.40
C HIS A 52 6.41 -12.59 -3.63
N LEU A 53 5.69 -13.06 -4.63
CA LEU A 53 6.25 -13.59 -5.89
C LEU A 53 7.05 -12.52 -6.65
N VAL A 54 6.53 -11.30 -6.78
CA VAL A 54 7.26 -10.19 -7.39
C VAL A 54 8.55 -9.89 -6.63
N ALA A 55 8.52 -9.88 -5.31
CA ALA A 55 9.72 -9.67 -4.51
C ALA A 55 10.74 -10.83 -4.64
N GLN A 56 10.29 -12.04 -4.90
CA GLN A 56 11.17 -13.16 -5.22
C GLN A 56 11.75 -13.03 -6.62
N ALA A 57 10.92 -12.79 -7.64
CA ALA A 57 11.37 -12.62 -9.01
C ALA A 57 12.42 -11.51 -9.16
N THR A 58 12.24 -10.38 -8.48
CA THR A 58 13.24 -9.29 -8.52
C THR A 58 14.57 -9.64 -7.83
N ARG A 59 14.61 -10.66 -6.99
CA ARG A 59 15.88 -11.18 -6.44
C ARG A 59 16.59 -12.11 -7.41
N GLU A 60 15.82 -12.97 -8.08
CA GLU A 60 16.34 -13.98 -9.00
C GLU A 60 16.77 -13.36 -10.34
N LEU A 61 16.24 -12.19 -10.68
CA LEU A 61 16.47 -11.50 -11.97
C LEU A 61 17.11 -10.12 -11.74
N PRO A 62 18.33 -10.05 -11.19
CA PRO A 62 19.01 -8.77 -11.01
C PRO A 62 19.37 -8.15 -12.36
N GLY A 63 19.06 -6.86 -12.52
CA GLY A 63 19.34 -6.10 -13.74
C GLY A 63 18.21 -6.10 -14.77
N PHE A 64 17.12 -6.81 -14.52
CA PHE A 64 15.91 -6.68 -15.33
C PHE A 64 15.13 -5.41 -14.96
N ASP A 65 14.62 -4.73 -15.98
CA ASP A 65 13.69 -3.62 -15.75
C ASP A 65 12.34 -4.14 -15.29
N VAL A 66 11.72 -3.40 -14.38
CA VAL A 66 10.40 -3.76 -13.83
C VAL A 66 9.42 -2.65 -14.14
N GLU A 67 8.39 -2.98 -14.90
CA GLU A 67 7.24 -2.11 -15.14
C GLU A 67 6.01 -2.59 -14.38
N ILE A 68 5.26 -1.66 -13.81
CA ILE A 68 4.00 -1.94 -13.13
C ILE A 68 2.92 -1.09 -13.78
N CYS A 69 2.03 -1.75 -14.50
CA CYS A 69 0.84 -1.14 -15.10
C CYS A 69 -0.37 -1.43 -14.23
N GLU A 70 -1.23 -0.45 -14.04
CA GLU A 70 -2.50 -0.62 -13.35
C GLU A 70 -3.62 0.07 -14.13
N THR A 71 -4.78 -0.56 -14.15
CA THR A 71 -5.99 -0.01 -14.77
C THR A 71 -7.09 0.04 -13.72
N HIS A 72 -7.75 1.16 -13.62
CA HIS A 72 -8.84 1.40 -12.70
C HIS A 72 -10.02 2.05 -13.42
N HIS A 73 -11.20 1.95 -12.80
CA HIS A 73 -12.38 2.71 -13.25
C HIS A 73 -12.14 4.22 -13.13
N ASN A 74 -12.89 5.00 -13.90
CA ASN A 74 -12.72 6.46 -14.00
C ASN A 74 -13.03 7.24 -12.71
N GLN A 75 -13.70 6.62 -11.74
CA GLN A 75 -14.02 7.25 -10.45
C GLN A 75 -12.90 7.11 -9.40
N LYS A 76 -11.79 6.44 -9.74
CA LYS A 76 -10.68 6.31 -8.80
C LYS A 76 -9.92 7.63 -8.64
N VAL A 77 -9.92 8.16 -7.43
CA VAL A 77 -9.32 9.47 -7.10
C VAL A 77 -7.83 9.35 -6.77
N ASP A 78 -7.42 8.29 -6.06
CA ASP A 78 -6.03 8.07 -5.65
C ASP A 78 -5.24 7.30 -6.72
N ALA A 79 -4.35 7.98 -7.42
CA ALA A 79 -3.40 7.40 -8.36
C ALA A 79 -1.97 7.89 -8.02
N PRO A 80 -0.95 7.02 -8.01
CA PRO A 80 -1.01 5.56 -8.13
C PRO A 80 -1.62 4.88 -6.90
N SER A 81 -2.23 3.69 -7.11
CA SER A 81 -2.92 2.96 -6.03
C SER A 81 -2.00 2.57 -4.86
N GLY A 82 -2.58 2.37 -3.68
CA GLY A 82 -1.84 1.86 -2.53
C GLY A 82 -1.19 0.50 -2.80
N THR A 83 -1.84 -0.35 -3.59
CA THR A 83 -1.32 -1.64 -4.04
C THR A 83 -0.06 -1.46 -4.89
N ARG A 84 -0.11 -0.60 -5.92
CA ARG A 84 1.05 -0.31 -6.77
C ARG A 84 2.22 0.26 -5.97
N ARG A 85 1.96 1.22 -5.08
CA ARG A 85 2.99 1.78 -4.19
C ARG A 85 3.67 0.69 -3.35
N GLY A 86 2.91 -0.30 -2.90
CA GLY A 86 3.41 -1.44 -2.16
C GLY A 86 4.33 -2.35 -2.99
N TYR A 87 4.07 -2.54 -4.28
CA TYR A 87 4.97 -3.25 -5.20
C TYR A 87 6.25 -2.45 -5.44
N CYS A 88 6.13 -1.18 -5.80
CA CYS A 88 7.30 -0.31 -6.05
C CYS A 88 8.23 -0.23 -4.84
N ARG A 89 7.70 -0.16 -3.61
CA ARG A 89 8.51 -0.14 -2.41
C ARG A 89 9.32 -1.43 -2.25
N ARG A 90 8.71 -2.60 -2.45
CA ARG A 90 9.40 -3.88 -2.32
C ARG A 90 10.43 -4.14 -3.40
N THR A 91 10.20 -3.68 -4.61
CA THR A 91 11.19 -3.75 -5.69
C THR A 91 12.37 -2.81 -5.42
N ARG A 92 12.12 -1.58 -4.96
CA ARG A 92 13.17 -0.60 -4.60
C ARG A 92 14.03 -1.00 -3.41
N GLU A 93 13.43 -1.54 -2.36
CA GLU A 93 14.16 -1.95 -1.14
C GLU A 93 15.18 -3.06 -1.41
N ARG A 94 15.11 -3.75 -2.55
CA ARG A 94 15.96 -4.89 -2.88
C ARG A 94 16.88 -4.69 -4.07
N LEU A 95 16.69 -3.65 -4.82
CA LEU A 95 17.52 -3.30 -5.96
C LEU A 95 18.41 -2.12 -5.55
N LEU A 96 19.68 -2.39 -5.33
CA LEU A 96 20.71 -1.39 -4.99
C LEU A 96 21.01 -0.39 -6.13
N ARG A 97 20.21 -0.38 -7.19
CA ARG A 97 20.26 0.59 -8.29
C ARG A 97 18.88 1.27 -8.45
N PRO A 98 18.85 2.55 -8.82
CA PRO A 98 17.59 3.23 -9.11
C PRO A 98 16.97 2.62 -10.36
N ILE A 99 15.95 1.80 -10.17
CA ILE A 99 15.12 1.31 -11.28
C ILE A 99 14.05 2.36 -11.53
N TRP A 100 14.00 2.83 -12.77
CA TRP A 100 12.91 3.66 -13.26
C TRP A 100 11.65 2.82 -13.36
N THR A 101 10.76 2.92 -12.38
CA THR A 101 9.42 2.35 -12.51
C THR A 101 8.56 3.34 -13.29
N ARG A 102 8.40 3.12 -14.59
CA ARG A 102 7.33 3.78 -15.34
C ARG A 102 6.01 3.13 -14.98
N GLY A 103 5.07 3.90 -14.52
CA GLY A 103 3.72 3.42 -14.29
C GLY A 103 2.76 4.23 -15.14
N TYR A 104 1.98 3.53 -15.93
CA TYR A 104 0.85 4.10 -16.63
C TYR A 104 -0.42 3.85 -15.80
N VAL A 105 -1.16 4.90 -15.50
CA VAL A 105 -2.51 4.81 -14.96
C VAL A 105 -3.44 5.13 -16.13
N ARG A 106 -4.19 4.14 -16.59
CA ARG A 106 -5.29 4.36 -17.53
C ARG A 106 -6.59 4.39 -16.72
N GLN A 107 -7.29 5.48 -16.82
CA GLN A 107 -8.70 5.55 -16.40
C GLN A 107 -9.55 5.14 -17.59
N ALA A 108 -10.35 4.11 -17.42
CA ALA A 108 -11.31 3.65 -18.42
C ALA A 108 -12.64 4.41 -18.30
#